data_f7dd9c21a35aac359f9bcd8f98fb428a
#
_entry.id   f7dd9c21a35aac359f9bcd8f98fb428a
#
_cell.length_a   1.000
_cell.length_b   1.000
_cell.length_c   1.000
_cell.angle_alpha   90.00
_cell.angle_beta   90.00
_cell.angle_gamma   90.00
#
_symmetry.space_group_name_H-M   'P 1'
#
loop_
_entity.id
_entity.type
_entity.pdbx_description
1 polymer ?
#
loop_
_entity_poly.entity_id
_entity_poly.type
_entity_poly.pdbx_seq_one_letter_code
_entity_poly.pdbx_strand_id
1 'polypeptide(L)'
;IIKYLFYVQNNQCFIRFIKIKNSNLKKLKISFKILIYYYHYCLKFDTIKLGSRGYFMKIENVVKKFDKKDIYLCPKCSEKAQIEGISLICINNHRYDFSKKGYIHLINNYKPTKYNEELFEARSIIFNNGFYGKVLDALGSLIEKYSEDRVVDIGCGEGYYIRSLKERFTDKYFYGLDNSKDAIELAVKDDKKNPYMIANLSNLPFEDKSVSCILNVLTPANYTEFFRVLGKDGYLIKVIPNADYLKEIRAITGAKEYNNDDTIKLIEENCDVVERVNVKDTYVLDEFLAENFLKMTPLTFSKQIQKSDIKKLNEITI
;
A
#
# COMPACT_ATOMS: atom_id res chain seq x y z
N ILE A 1 -24.76 -21.77 30.29
CA ILE A 1 -23.79 -21.12 29.45
C ILE A 1 -24.56 -20.06 28.63
N ILE A 2 -24.24 -18.81 28.82
CA ILE A 2 -24.82 -17.69 28.07
C ILE A 2 -24.04 -17.57 26.76
N LYS A 3 -24.72 -17.68 25.66
CA LYS A 3 -24.13 -17.45 24.32
C LYS A 3 -24.77 -16.24 23.69
N TYR A 4 -23.97 -15.44 22.99
CA TYR A 4 -24.39 -14.26 22.28
C TYR A 4 -24.67 -14.62 20.84
N LEU A 5 -25.79 -14.22 20.27
CA LEU A 5 -26.10 -14.29 18.86
C LEU A 5 -26.10 -12.87 18.30
N PHE A 6 -25.24 -12.65 17.32
CA PHE A 6 -25.20 -11.40 16.57
C PHE A 6 -26.04 -11.55 15.30
N TYR A 7 -26.84 -10.58 14.98
CA TYR A 7 -27.50 -10.50 13.67
C TYR A 7 -27.54 -9.05 13.18
N VAL A 8 -27.54 -8.89 11.87
CA VAL A 8 -27.60 -7.59 11.21
C VAL A 8 -28.99 -7.43 10.60
N GLN A 9 -29.66 -6.34 10.91
CA GLN A 9 -30.93 -5.97 10.31
C GLN A 9 -30.88 -4.49 9.96
N ASN A 10 -31.12 -4.13 8.69
CA ASN A 10 -31.11 -2.75 8.20
C ASN A 10 -29.80 -1.98 8.51
N ASN A 11 -28.64 -2.59 8.26
CA ASN A 11 -27.31 -2.03 8.53
C ASN A 11 -27.02 -1.68 10.01
N GLN A 12 -27.76 -2.26 10.95
CA GLN A 12 -27.49 -2.14 12.39
C GLN A 12 -27.16 -3.51 12.98
N CYS A 13 -26.09 -3.57 13.78
CA CYS A 13 -25.70 -4.78 14.52
C CYS A 13 -26.46 -4.85 15.84
N PHE A 14 -27.16 -5.96 16.08
CA PHE A 14 -27.85 -6.23 17.33
C PHE A 14 -27.25 -7.43 18.04
N ILE A 15 -27.09 -7.30 19.36
CA ILE A 15 -26.66 -8.40 20.24
C ILE A 15 -27.90 -8.89 20.99
N ARG A 16 -28.28 -10.14 20.76
CA ARG A 16 -29.37 -10.78 21.55
C ARG A 16 -28.79 -11.85 22.44
N PHE A 17 -29.16 -11.81 23.71
CA PHE A 17 -28.80 -12.84 24.69
C PHE A 17 -29.73 -14.04 24.51
N ILE A 18 -29.18 -15.21 24.22
CA ILE A 18 -29.94 -16.44 24.10
C ILE A 18 -29.41 -17.46 25.10
N LYS A 19 -30.31 -17.97 25.94
CA LYS A 19 -30.02 -19.06 26.88
C LYS A 19 -30.30 -20.38 26.16
N ILE A 20 -29.26 -21.12 25.80
CA ILE A 20 -29.38 -22.40 25.06
C ILE A 20 -29.37 -23.54 26.09
N LYS A 21 -30.43 -24.37 26.08
CA LYS A 21 -30.46 -25.64 26.79
C LYS A 21 -29.60 -26.71 26.08
N ASN A 22 -28.94 -27.53 26.85
CA ASN A 22 -27.75 -28.36 26.58
C ASN A 22 -27.98 -29.59 25.68
N SER A 23 -28.55 -29.53 24.49
CA SER A 23 -28.77 -30.76 23.72
C SER A 23 -28.21 -30.85 22.28
N ASN A 24 -27.52 -29.85 21.75
CA ASN A 24 -27.00 -29.95 20.36
C ASN A 24 -25.66 -29.22 20.11
N LEU A 25 -24.58 -29.67 20.78
CA LEU A 25 -23.25 -29.02 20.68
C LEU A 25 -22.43 -29.35 19.44
N LYS A 26 -22.73 -30.41 18.70
CA LYS A 26 -21.92 -30.85 17.56
C LYS A 26 -22.16 -30.07 16.25
N LYS A 27 -23.34 -29.48 16.06
CA LYS A 27 -23.67 -28.67 14.87
C LYS A 27 -23.17 -27.21 14.95
N LEU A 28 -22.74 -26.75 16.12
CA LEU A 28 -22.34 -25.35 16.37
C LEU A 28 -20.87 -25.02 16.02
N LYS A 29 -20.00 -26.01 15.79
CA LYS A 29 -18.57 -25.76 15.51
C LYS A 29 -18.31 -25.05 14.16
N ILE A 30 -19.17 -25.26 13.17
CA ILE A 30 -19.03 -24.62 11.85
C ILE A 30 -19.51 -23.17 11.90
N SER A 31 -20.55 -22.89 12.67
CA SER A 31 -21.10 -21.53 12.87
C SER A 31 -20.12 -20.57 13.58
N PHE A 32 -19.23 -21.11 14.42
CA PHE A 32 -18.32 -20.30 15.26
C PHE A 32 -17.16 -19.66 14.43
N LYS A 33 -16.67 -20.36 13.40
CA LYS A 33 -15.65 -19.80 12.50
C LYS A 33 -16.21 -18.65 11.65
N ILE A 34 -17.44 -18.79 11.17
CA ILE A 34 -18.16 -17.75 10.43
C ILE A 34 -18.47 -16.55 11.32
N LEU A 35 -18.84 -16.78 12.60
CA LEU A 35 -19.12 -15.70 13.56
C LEU A 35 -17.88 -14.89 13.93
N ILE A 36 -16.71 -15.52 14.09
CA ILE A 36 -15.44 -14.82 14.34
C ILE A 36 -15.02 -14.00 13.13
N TYR A 37 -15.26 -14.48 11.92
CA TYR A 37 -14.99 -13.75 10.69
C TYR A 37 -15.88 -12.50 10.58
N TYR A 38 -17.18 -12.60 10.87
CA TYR A 38 -18.11 -11.47 10.91
C TYR A 38 -17.83 -10.50 12.07
N TYR A 39 -17.40 -11.00 13.22
CA TYR A 39 -17.02 -10.15 14.37
C TYR A 39 -15.80 -9.28 14.05
N HIS A 40 -14.77 -9.84 13.41
CA HIS A 40 -13.64 -9.07 12.91
C HIS A 40 -14.04 -8.08 11.80
N TYR A 41 -15.02 -8.45 10.98
CA TYR A 41 -15.55 -7.59 9.93
C TYR A 41 -16.37 -6.42 10.50
N CYS A 42 -17.25 -6.67 11.46
CA CYS A 42 -18.05 -5.62 12.12
C CYS A 42 -17.20 -4.67 12.97
N LEU A 43 -16.17 -5.17 13.69
CA LEU A 43 -15.25 -4.30 14.44
C LEU A 43 -14.39 -3.40 13.54
N LYS A 44 -14.11 -3.82 12.30
CA LYS A 44 -13.47 -2.95 11.31
C LYS A 44 -14.41 -1.86 10.78
N PHE A 45 -15.72 -2.13 10.70
CA PHE A 45 -16.71 -1.14 10.23
C PHE A 45 -17.12 -0.11 11.30
N ASP A 46 -17.17 -0.47 12.58
CA ASP A 46 -17.50 0.48 13.66
C ASP A 46 -16.37 1.50 13.91
N THR A 47 -15.13 1.20 13.53
CA THR A 47 -14.03 2.17 13.56
C THR A 47 -14.10 3.21 12.42
N ILE A 48 -14.90 2.99 11.39
CA ILE A 48 -15.05 3.93 10.26
C ILE A 48 -16.06 5.05 10.56
N LYS A 49 -16.90 4.94 11.59
CA LYS A 49 -17.93 5.95 11.94
C LYS A 49 -17.66 6.78 13.20
N LEU A 50 -16.51 6.65 13.83
CA LEU A 50 -16.10 7.58 14.89
C LEU A 50 -15.38 8.76 14.25
N GLY A 51 -16.10 9.88 14.22
CA GLY A 51 -15.75 11.14 13.58
C GLY A 51 -14.30 11.56 13.73
N SER A 52 -13.83 12.30 12.77
CA SER A 52 -12.58 12.98 12.53
C SER A 52 -11.89 13.61 13.75
N ARG A 53 -11.55 12.84 14.76
CA ARG A 53 -10.45 13.21 15.68
C ARG A 53 -9.19 12.72 15.01
N GLY A 54 -8.49 13.63 14.32
CA GLY A 54 -7.20 13.36 13.72
C GLY A 54 -6.32 12.63 14.72
N TYR A 55 -5.95 11.38 14.42
CA TYR A 55 -5.03 10.60 15.23
C TYR A 55 -3.64 11.23 15.13
N PHE A 56 -3.37 12.17 16.02
CA PHE A 56 -2.03 12.74 16.15
C PHE A 56 -1.17 11.82 17.03
N MET A 57 -0.04 11.41 16.51
CA MET A 57 0.99 10.74 17.29
C MET A 57 1.77 11.77 18.13
N LYS A 58 2.33 11.34 19.28
CA LYS A 58 3.40 12.12 19.89
C LYS A 58 4.55 12.22 18.90
N ILE A 59 5.06 13.39 18.66
CA ILE A 59 6.05 13.65 17.60
C ILE A 59 7.32 12.82 17.79
N GLU A 60 7.72 12.57 19.04
CA GLU A 60 8.86 11.72 19.38
C GLU A 60 8.66 10.28 18.89
N ASN A 61 7.42 9.79 18.88
CA ASN A 61 7.10 8.45 18.35
C ASN A 61 7.13 8.43 16.82
N VAL A 62 6.85 9.54 16.15
CA VAL A 62 7.02 9.66 14.71
C VAL A 62 8.49 9.60 14.35
N VAL A 63 9.32 10.40 15.01
CA VAL A 63 10.77 10.45 14.77
C VAL A 63 11.42 9.10 15.02
N LYS A 64 11.00 8.36 16.05
CA LYS A 64 11.55 7.02 16.38
C LYS A 64 11.36 5.98 15.31
N LYS A 65 10.41 6.13 14.39
CA LYS A 65 10.22 5.19 13.28
C LYS A 65 11.32 5.29 12.23
N PHE A 66 11.87 6.49 12.08
CA PHE A 66 12.93 6.75 11.13
C PHE A 66 14.26 6.25 11.69
N ASP A 67 15.00 5.52 10.87
CA ASP A 67 16.32 5.04 11.27
C ASP A 67 17.22 6.25 11.62
N LYS A 68 17.88 6.15 12.77
CA LYS A 68 18.83 7.17 13.21
C LYS A 68 20.20 7.08 12.52
N LYS A 69 20.40 6.06 11.67
CA LYS A 69 21.59 6.01 10.83
C LYS A 69 21.58 7.20 9.86
N ASP A 70 22.73 7.73 9.61
CA ASP A 70 22.95 8.86 8.69
C ASP A 70 22.81 8.39 7.24
N ILE A 71 21.56 8.13 6.82
CA ILE A 71 21.24 7.66 5.47
C ILE A 71 20.49 8.68 4.63
N TYR A 72 20.20 9.85 5.21
CA TYR A 72 19.33 10.81 4.55
C TYR A 72 20.11 11.91 3.83
N LEU A 73 19.61 12.26 2.64
CA LEU A 73 20.03 13.44 1.91
C LEU A 73 18.94 14.51 1.92
N CYS A 74 19.40 15.76 1.89
CA CYS A 74 18.53 16.91 1.74
C CYS A 74 17.94 16.96 0.33
N PRO A 75 16.60 16.94 0.15
CA PRO A 75 15.99 16.98 -1.18
C PRO A 75 16.21 18.31 -1.94
N LYS A 76 16.72 19.34 -1.27
CA LYS A 76 16.98 20.65 -1.90
C LYS A 76 18.41 20.82 -2.39
N CYS A 77 19.41 20.29 -1.68
CA CYS A 77 20.81 20.50 -2.01
C CYS A 77 21.65 19.23 -2.08
N SER A 78 21.03 18.05 -1.89
CA SER A 78 21.64 16.72 -1.89
C SER A 78 22.78 16.52 -0.88
N GLU A 79 22.96 17.45 0.06
CA GLU A 79 23.89 17.30 1.17
C GLU A 79 23.33 16.39 2.25
N LYS A 80 24.20 15.80 3.05
CA LYS A 80 23.84 14.98 4.21
C LYS A 80 22.87 15.71 5.12
N ALA A 81 21.86 14.97 5.57
CA ALA A 81 20.85 15.48 6.49
C ALA A 81 20.66 14.51 7.65
N GLN A 82 20.53 15.06 8.85
CA GLN A 82 20.39 14.32 10.09
C GLN A 82 19.10 14.66 10.81
N ILE A 83 18.63 13.74 11.63
CA ILE A 83 17.44 13.95 12.43
C ILE A 83 17.85 14.66 13.74
N GLU A 84 17.44 15.92 13.87
CA GLU A 84 17.66 16.74 15.04
C GLU A 84 16.32 17.14 15.66
N GLY A 85 16.05 16.64 16.87
CA GLY A 85 14.78 16.87 17.55
C GLY A 85 13.59 16.34 16.77
N ILE A 86 12.79 17.24 16.20
CA ILE A 86 11.59 16.91 15.42
C ILE A 86 11.72 17.22 13.93
N SER A 87 12.94 17.36 13.44
CA SER A 87 13.21 17.79 12.06
C SER A 87 14.34 17.00 11.45
N LEU A 88 14.31 16.87 10.12
CA LEU A 88 15.45 16.49 9.30
C LEU A 88 16.15 17.78 8.85
N ILE A 89 17.45 17.92 9.17
CA ILE A 89 18.23 19.16 8.93
C ILE A 89 19.52 18.79 8.21
N CYS A 90 19.88 19.54 7.16
CA CYS A 90 21.16 19.37 6.47
C CYS A 90 22.18 20.42 6.88
N ILE A 91 23.44 20.21 6.49
CA ILE A 91 24.56 21.13 6.76
C ILE A 91 24.31 22.57 6.27
N ASN A 92 23.49 22.75 5.22
CA ASN A 92 23.08 24.05 4.70
C ASN A 92 21.84 24.61 5.40
N ASN A 93 21.45 24.07 6.56
CA ASN A 93 20.31 24.48 7.37
C ASN A 93 18.94 24.39 6.67
N HIS A 94 18.81 23.58 5.61
CA HIS A 94 17.48 23.25 5.10
C HIS A 94 16.81 22.32 6.10
N ARG A 95 15.57 22.67 6.47
CA ARG A 95 14.84 22.03 7.55
C ARG A 95 13.51 21.48 7.06
N TYR A 96 13.20 20.24 7.44
CA TYR A 96 11.94 19.54 7.15
C TYR A 96 11.39 18.95 8.46
N ASP A 97 10.26 19.47 8.91
CA ASP A 97 9.66 19.03 10.16
C ASP A 97 8.83 17.77 9.97
N PHE A 98 8.90 16.86 10.95
CA PHE A 98 8.04 15.68 10.99
C PHE A 98 6.59 16.09 11.33
N SER A 99 5.65 15.52 10.59
CA SER A 99 4.21 15.72 10.83
C SER A 99 3.73 14.88 12.00
N LYS A 100 2.93 15.45 12.91
CA LYS A 100 2.21 14.71 13.95
C LYS A 100 1.26 13.66 13.40
N LYS A 101 0.94 13.68 12.11
CA LYS A 101 0.19 12.62 11.42
C LYS A 101 1.01 11.34 11.24
N GLY A 102 2.35 11.41 11.24
CA GLY A 102 3.21 10.23 11.19
C GLY A 102 4.16 10.12 10.00
N TYR A 103 4.36 11.20 9.23
CA TYR A 103 5.22 11.24 8.04
C TYR A 103 6.14 12.45 8.02
N ILE A 104 7.07 12.52 7.07
CA ILE A 104 7.81 13.72 6.72
C ILE A 104 7.51 14.15 5.28
N HIS A 105 7.43 15.47 5.05
CA HIS A 105 7.16 16.04 3.72
C HIS A 105 8.43 16.67 3.16
N LEU A 106 8.94 16.08 2.09
CA LEU A 106 10.25 16.42 1.50
C LEU A 106 10.16 17.10 0.11
N ILE A 107 8.94 17.37 -0.40
CA ILE A 107 8.75 18.03 -1.70
C ILE A 107 8.59 19.53 -1.50
N ASN A 108 9.53 20.30 -2.06
CA ASN A 108 9.38 21.75 -2.19
C ASN A 108 8.40 22.06 -3.35
N ASN A 109 7.56 23.11 -3.19
CA ASN A 109 6.56 23.49 -4.21
C ASN A 109 5.64 22.36 -4.61
N TYR A 110 5.10 21.64 -3.62
CA TYR A 110 4.18 20.53 -3.81
C TYR A 110 2.98 20.92 -4.68
N LYS A 111 2.66 20.07 -5.64
CA LYS A 111 1.44 20.15 -6.44
C LYS A 111 0.65 18.85 -6.24
N PRO A 112 -0.67 18.94 -5.97
CA PRO A 112 -1.51 17.74 -5.86
C PRO A 112 -1.40 16.87 -7.11
N THR A 113 -1.42 15.57 -6.91
CA THR A 113 -1.45 14.59 -7.99
C THR A 113 -2.87 14.44 -8.54
N LYS A 114 -3.03 13.72 -9.66
CA LYS A 114 -4.35 13.33 -10.17
C LYS A 114 -5.02 12.22 -9.34
N TYR A 115 -4.26 11.59 -8.46
CA TYR A 115 -4.71 10.52 -7.58
C TYR A 115 -5.20 11.15 -6.28
N ASN A 116 -6.50 11.06 -6.04
CA ASN A 116 -7.18 11.64 -4.88
C ASN A 116 -7.39 10.60 -3.77
N GLU A 117 -7.89 11.05 -2.62
CA GLU A 117 -8.19 10.23 -1.45
C GLU A 117 -9.16 9.08 -1.80
N GLU A 118 -10.22 9.35 -2.58
CA GLU A 118 -11.23 8.35 -2.97
C GLU A 118 -10.61 7.17 -3.75
N LEU A 119 -9.64 7.43 -4.64
CA LEU A 119 -8.93 6.39 -5.37
C LEU A 119 -8.13 5.50 -4.42
N PHE A 120 -7.41 6.09 -3.45
CA PHE A 120 -6.61 5.33 -2.49
C PHE A 120 -7.47 4.57 -1.48
N GLU A 121 -8.62 5.12 -1.06
CA GLU A 121 -9.60 4.41 -0.23
C GLU A 121 -10.16 3.19 -0.97
N ALA A 122 -10.57 3.35 -2.22
CA ALA A 122 -11.03 2.24 -3.06
C ALA A 122 -9.93 1.17 -3.22
N ARG A 123 -8.68 1.58 -3.43
CA ARG A 123 -7.52 0.68 -3.51
C ARG A 123 -7.30 -0.08 -2.21
N SER A 124 -7.39 0.61 -1.07
CA SER A 124 -7.27 -0.01 0.25
C SER A 124 -8.36 -1.06 0.48
N ILE A 125 -9.60 -0.80 0.06
CA ILE A 125 -10.69 -1.78 0.11
C ILE A 125 -10.33 -3.04 -0.69
N ILE A 126 -9.88 -2.89 -1.92
CA ILE A 126 -9.50 -4.01 -2.79
C ILE A 126 -8.34 -4.82 -2.20
N PHE A 127 -7.29 -4.17 -1.75
CA PHE A 127 -6.14 -4.84 -1.14
C PHE A 127 -6.50 -5.57 0.16
N ASN A 128 -7.28 -4.94 1.04
CA ASN A 128 -7.73 -5.55 2.30
C ASN A 128 -8.70 -6.73 2.09
N ASN A 129 -9.34 -6.85 0.92
CA ASN A 129 -10.11 -8.01 0.51
C ASN A 129 -9.25 -9.12 -0.14
N GLY A 130 -7.92 -8.97 -0.17
CA GLY A 130 -6.97 -10.01 -0.56
C GLY A 130 -6.72 -10.16 -2.07
N PHE A 131 -7.23 -9.27 -2.90
CA PHE A 131 -7.12 -9.39 -4.36
C PHE A 131 -5.69 -9.38 -4.89
N TYR A 132 -4.76 -8.73 -4.23
CA TYR A 132 -3.33 -8.71 -4.60
C TYR A 132 -2.47 -9.63 -3.72
N GLY A 133 -3.08 -10.61 -3.06
CA GLY A 133 -2.40 -11.53 -2.14
C GLY A 133 -1.25 -12.30 -2.80
N LYS A 134 -1.46 -12.83 -4.01
CA LYS A 134 -0.40 -13.54 -4.75
C LYS A 134 0.78 -12.65 -5.13
N VAL A 135 0.53 -11.37 -5.43
CA VAL A 135 1.60 -10.38 -5.67
C VAL A 135 2.37 -10.16 -4.38
N LEU A 136 1.67 -9.99 -3.25
CA LEU A 136 2.29 -9.84 -1.93
C LEU A 136 3.14 -11.05 -1.56
N ASP A 137 2.66 -12.28 -1.83
CA ASP A 137 3.40 -13.52 -1.55
C ASP A 137 4.67 -13.62 -2.41
N ALA A 138 4.58 -13.26 -3.68
CA ALA A 138 5.74 -13.22 -4.58
C ALA A 138 6.77 -12.19 -4.12
N LEU A 139 6.34 -10.98 -3.75
CA LEU A 139 7.21 -9.95 -3.18
C LEU A 139 7.89 -10.44 -1.90
N GLY A 140 7.13 -11.08 -1.00
CA GLY A 140 7.67 -11.65 0.23
C GLY A 140 8.75 -12.70 -0.04
N SER A 141 8.53 -13.60 -0.98
CA SER A 141 9.51 -14.64 -1.36
C SER A 141 10.79 -14.06 -1.96
N LEU A 142 10.67 -13.03 -2.80
CA LEU A 142 11.82 -12.33 -3.38
C LEU A 142 12.61 -11.53 -2.32
N ILE A 143 11.92 -10.85 -1.40
CA ILE A 143 12.56 -10.14 -0.29
C ILE A 143 13.32 -11.11 0.63
N GLU A 144 12.72 -12.27 0.95
CA GLU A 144 13.36 -13.30 1.75
C GLU A 144 14.66 -13.81 1.12
N LYS A 145 14.64 -13.97 -0.21
CA LYS A 145 15.76 -14.49 -0.99
C LYS A 145 16.88 -13.46 -1.21
N TYR A 146 16.54 -12.20 -1.43
CA TYR A 146 17.47 -11.21 -1.99
C TYR A 146 17.70 -9.97 -1.11
N SER A 147 16.87 -9.68 -0.11
CA SER A 147 17.02 -8.48 0.70
C SER A 147 17.69 -8.73 2.04
N GLU A 148 18.68 -7.92 2.37
CA GLU A 148 19.37 -8.01 3.66
C GLU A 148 18.58 -7.30 4.76
N ASP A 149 18.57 -5.96 4.80
CA ASP A 149 18.01 -5.23 5.95
C ASP A 149 17.03 -4.11 5.61
N ARG A 150 17.29 -3.34 4.54
CA ARG A 150 16.58 -2.08 4.26
C ARG A 150 15.84 -2.12 2.93
N VAL A 151 14.51 -2.10 3.02
CA VAL A 151 13.58 -2.16 1.88
C VAL A 151 12.88 -0.82 1.73
N VAL A 152 12.91 -0.25 0.53
CA VAL A 152 12.25 1.01 0.20
C VAL A 152 11.20 0.76 -0.88
N ASP A 153 9.93 1.04 -0.58
CA ASP A 153 8.83 0.97 -1.56
C ASP A 153 8.63 2.37 -2.17
N ILE A 154 8.92 2.48 -3.45
CA ILE A 154 8.89 3.72 -4.20
C ILE A 154 7.61 3.78 -5.05
N GLY A 155 6.72 4.70 -4.68
CA GLY A 155 5.33 4.75 -5.13
C GLY A 155 4.46 3.82 -4.29
N CYS A 156 4.64 3.88 -2.96
CA CYS A 156 4.02 2.95 -2.01
C CYS A 156 2.49 3.09 -1.89
N GLY A 157 1.91 4.16 -2.45
CA GLY A 157 0.49 4.44 -2.31
C GLY A 157 0.07 4.52 -0.84
N GLU A 158 -1.02 3.83 -0.48
CA GLU A 158 -1.55 3.77 0.89
C GLU A 158 -0.82 2.75 1.79
N GLY A 159 0.35 2.26 1.35
CA GLY A 159 1.25 1.48 2.19
C GLY A 159 0.90 0.01 2.39
N TYR A 160 0.02 -0.58 1.57
CA TYR A 160 -0.42 -1.97 1.72
C TYR A 160 0.74 -2.97 1.77
N TYR A 161 1.65 -2.92 0.80
CA TYR A 161 2.77 -3.87 0.72
C TYR A 161 3.72 -3.73 1.91
N ILE A 162 4.10 -2.50 2.27
CA ILE A 162 5.00 -2.25 3.42
C ILE A 162 4.38 -2.78 4.70
N ARG A 163 3.12 -2.44 4.98
CA ARG A 163 2.40 -2.86 6.19
C ARG A 163 2.36 -4.39 6.29
N SER A 164 2.00 -5.06 5.20
CA SER A 164 1.86 -6.51 5.16
C SER A 164 3.23 -7.23 5.22
N LEU A 165 4.23 -6.72 4.52
CA LEU A 165 5.59 -7.30 4.54
C LEU A 165 6.29 -7.10 5.88
N LYS A 166 6.06 -5.97 6.57
CA LYS A 166 6.61 -5.73 7.91
C LYS A 166 6.08 -6.71 8.95
N GLU A 167 4.89 -7.22 8.80
CA GLU A 167 4.36 -8.29 9.66
C GLU A 167 5.11 -9.61 9.48
N ARG A 168 5.55 -9.89 8.24
CA ARG A 168 6.35 -11.09 7.90
C ARG A 168 7.83 -10.93 8.26
N PHE A 169 8.42 -9.74 8.06
CA PHE A 169 9.85 -9.46 8.25
C PHE A 169 10.06 -8.42 9.35
N THR A 170 10.01 -8.85 10.61
CA THR A 170 10.12 -7.97 11.78
C THR A 170 11.52 -7.39 11.97
N ASP A 171 12.54 -8.07 11.46
CA ASP A 171 13.97 -7.73 11.51
C ASP A 171 14.40 -6.71 10.45
N LYS A 172 13.60 -6.53 9.37
CA LYS A 172 13.93 -5.60 8.27
C LYS A 172 13.31 -4.22 8.49
N TYR A 173 13.98 -3.20 7.96
CA TYR A 173 13.47 -1.82 7.93
C TYR A 173 12.75 -1.56 6.61
N PHE A 174 11.51 -1.11 6.70
CA PHE A 174 10.70 -0.75 5.53
C PHE A 174 10.43 0.76 5.51
N TYR A 175 10.60 1.39 4.36
CA TYR A 175 10.32 2.80 4.11
C TYR A 175 9.34 2.95 2.96
N GLY A 176 8.32 3.78 3.14
CA GLY A 176 7.36 4.10 2.09
C GLY A 176 7.55 5.51 1.55
N LEU A 177 7.67 5.62 0.24
CA LEU A 177 7.73 6.91 -0.44
C LEU A 177 6.64 7.01 -1.49
N ASP A 178 5.92 8.12 -1.47
CA ASP A 178 4.98 8.49 -2.52
C ASP A 178 4.99 10.01 -2.72
N ASN A 179 4.66 10.49 -3.91
CA ASN A 179 4.52 11.91 -4.16
C ASN A 179 3.10 12.42 -3.86
N SER A 180 2.14 11.53 -3.64
CA SER A 180 0.78 11.88 -3.24
C SER A 180 0.68 12.04 -1.73
N LYS A 181 0.26 13.23 -1.30
CA LYS A 181 -0.03 13.49 0.10
C LYS A 181 -1.20 12.65 0.61
N ASP A 182 -2.25 12.50 -0.23
CA ASP A 182 -3.45 11.75 0.14
C ASP A 182 -3.11 10.27 0.38
N ALA A 183 -2.25 9.68 -0.47
CA ALA A 183 -1.74 8.34 -0.30
C ALA A 183 -1.00 8.16 1.04
N ILE A 184 -0.05 9.04 1.32
CA ILE A 184 0.76 8.96 2.55
C ILE A 184 -0.07 9.24 3.80
N GLU A 185 -1.05 10.15 3.74
CA GLU A 185 -1.96 10.40 4.88
C GLU A 185 -2.81 9.15 5.18
N LEU A 186 -3.24 8.42 4.16
CA LEU A 186 -3.94 7.14 4.35
C LEU A 186 -2.98 6.05 4.87
N ALA A 187 -1.77 5.94 4.31
CA ALA A 187 -0.77 4.98 4.77
C ALA A 187 -0.48 5.12 6.28
N VAL A 188 -0.23 6.34 6.77
CA VAL A 188 0.07 6.58 8.20
C VAL A 188 -1.17 6.46 9.09
N LYS A 189 -2.38 6.51 8.56
CA LYS A 189 -3.61 6.24 9.31
C LYS A 189 -3.68 4.77 9.70
N ASP A 190 -3.32 3.87 8.78
CA ASP A 190 -3.44 2.42 8.93
C ASP A 190 -2.16 1.76 9.46
N ASP A 191 -1.00 2.41 9.26
CA ASP A 191 0.30 1.92 9.72
C ASP A 191 1.02 2.94 10.63
N LYS A 192 1.18 2.56 11.88
CA LYS A 192 1.88 3.37 12.90
C LYS A 192 3.33 2.93 13.12
N LYS A 193 3.80 1.88 12.43
CA LYS A 193 5.11 1.26 12.67
C LYS A 193 6.18 1.75 11.69
N ASN A 194 5.84 1.84 10.41
CA ASN A 194 6.81 2.14 9.37
C ASN A 194 6.96 3.66 9.11
N PRO A 195 8.14 4.13 8.68
CA PRO A 195 8.37 5.49 8.22
C PRO A 195 7.79 5.71 6.82
N TYR A 196 7.08 6.83 6.65
CA TYR A 196 6.52 7.27 5.38
C TYR A 196 6.97 8.67 5.02
N MET A 197 7.28 8.90 3.73
CA MET A 197 7.79 10.17 3.22
C MET A 197 6.98 10.63 2.00
N ILE A 198 6.58 11.89 1.99
CA ILE A 198 6.14 12.53 0.75
C ILE A 198 7.40 12.98 0.03
N ALA A 199 7.80 12.27 -1.02
CA ALA A 199 9.07 12.48 -1.71
C ALA A 199 8.93 12.26 -3.22
N ASN A 200 9.89 12.82 -3.99
CA ASN A 200 9.90 12.69 -5.44
C ASN A 200 10.81 11.52 -5.87
N LEU A 201 10.31 10.72 -6.80
CA LEU A 201 11.05 9.65 -7.46
C LEU A 201 12.34 10.13 -8.16
N SER A 202 12.38 11.38 -8.60
CA SER A 202 13.53 11.95 -9.30
C SER A 202 14.65 12.43 -8.37
N ASN A 203 14.45 12.42 -7.07
CA ASN A 203 15.43 12.84 -6.07
C ASN A 203 15.11 12.14 -4.74
N LEU A 204 15.60 10.91 -4.61
CA LEU A 204 15.35 10.08 -3.44
C LEU A 204 16.16 10.60 -2.24
N PRO A 205 15.55 10.72 -1.06
CA PRO A 205 16.18 11.31 0.12
C PRO A 205 17.11 10.32 0.85
N PHE A 206 17.83 9.50 0.12
CA PHE A 206 18.76 8.51 0.65
C PHE A 206 20.15 8.68 0.09
N GLU A 207 21.17 8.42 0.93
CA GLU A 207 22.56 8.38 0.50
C GLU A 207 22.79 7.31 -0.57
N ASP A 208 23.86 7.48 -1.32
CA ASP A 208 24.34 6.51 -2.29
C ASP A 208 24.59 5.17 -1.59
N LYS A 209 24.16 4.10 -2.23
CA LYS A 209 24.41 2.71 -1.78
C LYS A 209 23.92 2.40 -0.36
N SER A 210 22.88 3.10 0.11
CA SER A 210 22.35 2.98 1.47
C SER A 210 21.14 2.04 1.60
N VAL A 211 20.60 1.51 0.48
CA VAL A 211 19.39 0.68 0.42
C VAL A 211 19.73 -0.70 -0.11
N SER A 212 19.24 -1.77 0.51
CA SER A 212 19.48 -3.15 0.07
C SER A 212 18.41 -3.66 -0.92
N CYS A 213 17.21 -3.12 -0.87
CA CYS A 213 16.13 -3.54 -1.77
C CYS A 213 15.18 -2.36 -2.09
N ILE A 214 14.86 -2.20 -3.37
CA ILE A 214 13.80 -1.31 -3.82
C ILE A 214 12.62 -2.14 -4.29
N LEU A 215 11.42 -1.83 -3.78
CA LEU A 215 10.15 -2.22 -4.36
C LEU A 215 9.66 -1.08 -5.28
N ASN A 216 9.18 -1.44 -6.46
CA ASN A 216 8.58 -0.49 -7.39
C ASN A 216 7.39 -1.17 -8.07
N VAL A 217 6.21 -1.10 -7.41
CA VAL A 217 5.03 -1.87 -7.77
C VAL A 217 4.06 -1.01 -8.57
N LEU A 218 3.88 -1.35 -9.86
CA LEU A 218 2.94 -0.68 -10.78
C LEU A 218 3.15 0.86 -10.86
N THR A 219 4.38 1.30 -10.69
CA THR A 219 4.80 2.71 -10.62
C THR A 219 5.93 2.95 -11.62
N PRO A 220 6.07 4.14 -12.23
CA PRO A 220 7.20 4.47 -13.09
C PRO A 220 8.54 4.25 -12.37
N ALA A 221 9.59 3.96 -13.13
CA ALA A 221 10.95 3.80 -12.61
C ALA A 221 11.83 5.01 -12.94
N ASN A 222 12.75 5.33 -12.05
CA ASN A 222 13.90 6.19 -12.32
C ASN A 222 15.19 5.38 -12.03
N TYR A 223 15.69 4.70 -13.04
CA TYR A 223 16.83 3.79 -12.88
C TYR A 223 18.08 4.49 -12.36
N THR A 224 18.34 5.73 -12.78
CA THR A 224 19.47 6.52 -12.29
C THR A 224 19.43 6.68 -10.78
N GLU A 225 18.30 7.11 -10.24
CA GLU A 225 18.13 7.28 -8.80
C GLU A 225 18.10 5.93 -8.06
N PHE A 226 17.46 4.92 -8.66
CA PHE A 226 17.41 3.59 -8.05
C PHE A 226 18.81 3.00 -7.88
N PHE A 227 19.65 3.06 -8.92
CA PHE A 227 21.01 2.54 -8.84
C PHE A 227 21.96 3.42 -8.02
N ARG A 228 21.66 4.70 -7.88
CA ARG A 228 22.40 5.55 -6.95
C ARG A 228 22.24 5.08 -5.52
N VAL A 229 20.97 4.81 -5.08
CA VAL A 229 20.69 4.47 -3.69
C VAL A 229 20.88 2.99 -3.36
N LEU A 230 20.76 2.07 -4.35
CA LEU A 230 21.00 0.65 -4.16
C LEU A 230 22.47 0.36 -3.85
N GLY A 231 22.69 -0.43 -2.81
CA GLY A 231 24.01 -1.01 -2.48
C GLY A 231 24.54 -1.88 -3.62
N LYS A 232 25.83 -2.24 -3.54
CA LYS A 232 26.49 -3.06 -4.56
C LYS A 232 25.77 -4.39 -4.81
N ASP A 233 25.26 -5.02 -3.75
CA ASP A 233 24.55 -6.30 -3.78
C ASP A 233 23.03 -6.09 -3.58
N GLY A 234 22.53 -4.86 -3.84
CA GLY A 234 21.13 -4.51 -3.70
C GLY A 234 20.29 -4.92 -4.90
N TYR A 235 19.01 -5.18 -4.68
CA TYR A 235 18.07 -5.64 -5.69
C TYR A 235 16.91 -4.68 -5.91
N LEU A 236 16.51 -4.55 -7.17
CA LEU A 236 15.27 -3.90 -7.58
C LEU A 236 14.22 -4.97 -7.86
N ILE A 237 13.12 -4.97 -7.10
CA ILE A 237 11.94 -5.79 -7.38
C ILE A 237 10.92 -4.90 -8.09
N LYS A 238 10.83 -5.06 -9.40
CA LYS A 238 9.92 -4.30 -10.27
C LYS A 238 8.71 -5.13 -10.63
N VAL A 239 7.51 -4.64 -10.29
CA VAL A 239 6.24 -5.24 -10.72
C VAL A 239 5.65 -4.42 -11.87
N ILE A 240 5.38 -5.08 -12.97
CA ILE A 240 4.72 -4.51 -14.15
C ILE A 240 3.44 -5.28 -14.46
N PRO A 241 2.41 -4.65 -15.05
CA PRO A 241 1.20 -5.37 -15.42
C PRO A 241 1.47 -6.32 -16.60
N ASN A 242 0.81 -7.48 -16.60
CA ASN A 242 0.71 -8.35 -17.77
C ASN A 242 -0.31 -7.81 -18.79
N ALA A 243 -0.32 -8.36 -19.99
CA ALA A 243 -1.29 -7.99 -21.04
C ALA A 243 -2.75 -8.14 -20.58
N ASP A 244 -3.03 -9.17 -19.78
CA ASP A 244 -4.37 -9.45 -19.25
C ASP A 244 -4.74 -8.62 -18.00
N TYR A 245 -3.81 -7.85 -17.43
CA TYR A 245 -4.06 -7.10 -16.21
C TYR A 245 -5.22 -6.11 -16.37
N LEU A 246 -6.28 -6.28 -15.58
CA LEU A 246 -7.53 -5.48 -15.62
C LEU A 246 -8.17 -5.42 -17.02
N LYS A 247 -8.09 -6.50 -17.80
CA LYS A 247 -8.64 -6.55 -19.18
C LYS A 247 -10.14 -6.27 -19.23
N GLU A 248 -10.88 -6.67 -18.17
CA GLU A 248 -12.32 -6.46 -18.06
C GLU A 248 -12.64 -4.96 -17.92
N ILE A 249 -11.86 -4.22 -17.14
CA ILE A 249 -11.99 -2.75 -17.02
C ILE A 249 -11.60 -2.07 -18.34
N ARG A 250 -10.57 -2.55 -19.04
CA ARG A 250 -10.22 -2.02 -20.36
C ARG A 250 -11.34 -2.23 -21.37
N ALA A 251 -11.96 -3.39 -21.38
CA ALA A 251 -13.12 -3.65 -22.22
C ALA A 251 -14.28 -2.68 -21.94
N ILE A 252 -14.55 -2.37 -20.66
CA ILE A 252 -15.57 -1.42 -20.23
C ILE A 252 -15.21 0.01 -20.65
N THR A 253 -13.94 0.42 -20.48
CA THR A 253 -13.51 1.79 -20.74
C THR A 253 -13.20 2.05 -22.22
N GLY A 254 -13.10 1.03 -23.05
CA GLY A 254 -12.63 1.13 -24.44
C GLY A 254 -11.13 1.47 -24.52
N ALA A 255 -10.36 1.23 -23.45
CA ALA A 255 -8.93 1.44 -23.46
C ALA A 255 -8.26 0.43 -24.40
N LYS A 256 -7.17 0.86 -25.08
CA LYS A 256 -6.38 0.01 -25.97
C LYS A 256 -5.87 -1.24 -25.24
N GLU A 257 -5.66 -2.31 -25.99
CA GLU A 257 -4.91 -3.47 -25.48
C GLU A 257 -3.58 -3.02 -24.89
N TYR A 258 -3.22 -3.63 -23.77
CA TYR A 258 -1.98 -3.29 -23.10
C TYR A 258 -0.86 -4.16 -23.63
N ASN A 259 0.22 -3.50 -24.04
CA ASN A 259 1.48 -4.14 -24.36
C ASN A 259 2.54 -3.58 -23.40
N ASN A 260 3.38 -4.44 -22.85
CA ASN A 260 4.46 -4.07 -21.95
C ASN A 260 5.87 -4.27 -22.55
N ASP A 261 5.97 -4.53 -23.86
CA ASP A 261 7.24 -4.81 -24.54
C ASP A 261 8.24 -3.65 -24.36
N ASP A 262 7.80 -2.41 -24.53
CA ASP A 262 8.65 -1.23 -24.32
C ASP A 262 9.14 -1.15 -22.86
N THR A 263 8.28 -1.50 -21.90
CA THR A 263 8.66 -1.50 -20.48
C THR A 263 9.65 -2.61 -20.19
N ILE A 264 9.45 -3.81 -20.75
CA ILE A 264 10.37 -4.96 -20.60
C ILE A 264 11.72 -4.60 -21.24
N LYS A 265 11.72 -4.07 -22.44
CA LYS A 265 12.95 -3.61 -23.13
C LYS A 265 13.71 -2.59 -22.28
N LEU A 266 13.01 -1.59 -21.73
CA LEU A 266 13.64 -0.60 -20.86
C LEU A 266 14.22 -1.21 -19.58
N ILE A 267 13.59 -2.24 -19.02
CA ILE A 267 14.14 -3.00 -17.88
C ILE A 267 15.43 -3.70 -18.30
N GLU A 268 15.41 -4.43 -19.41
CA GLU A 268 16.55 -5.19 -19.92
C GLU A 268 17.73 -4.33 -20.34
N GLU A 269 17.47 -3.11 -20.84
CA GLU A 269 18.52 -2.11 -21.16
C GLU A 269 19.19 -1.53 -19.91
N ASN A 270 18.51 -1.52 -18.76
CA ASN A 270 19.01 -0.91 -17.52
C ASN A 270 19.40 -1.89 -16.43
N CYS A 271 18.94 -3.15 -16.48
CA CYS A 271 19.07 -4.11 -15.40
C CYS A 271 19.51 -5.48 -15.89
N ASP A 272 20.36 -6.15 -15.12
CA ASP A 272 20.59 -7.59 -15.24
C ASP A 272 19.43 -8.33 -14.55
N VAL A 273 18.53 -8.89 -15.34
CA VAL A 273 17.35 -9.58 -14.82
C VAL A 273 17.73 -10.97 -14.29
N VAL A 274 17.75 -11.13 -12.98
CA VAL A 274 18.16 -12.39 -12.31
C VAL A 274 17.03 -13.38 -12.12
N GLU A 275 15.78 -12.92 -12.03
CA GLU A 275 14.61 -13.76 -11.85
C GLU A 275 13.34 -13.09 -12.40
N ARG A 276 12.43 -13.90 -12.94
CA ARG A 276 11.10 -13.47 -13.39
C ARG A 276 10.04 -14.34 -12.76
N VAL A 277 9.07 -13.72 -12.10
CA VAL A 277 7.92 -14.40 -11.49
C VAL A 277 6.66 -13.90 -12.20
N ASN A 278 5.87 -14.81 -12.75
CA ASN A 278 4.58 -14.48 -13.33
C ASN A 278 3.48 -14.78 -12.33
N VAL A 279 2.67 -13.76 -12.03
CA VAL A 279 1.53 -13.86 -11.12
C VAL A 279 0.26 -13.55 -11.91
N LYS A 280 -0.72 -14.45 -11.85
CA LYS A 280 -2.05 -14.23 -12.44
C LYS A 280 -3.10 -14.85 -11.55
N ASP A 281 -4.19 -14.13 -11.37
CA ASP A 281 -5.38 -14.62 -10.70
C ASP A 281 -6.64 -14.00 -11.32
N THR A 282 -7.77 -14.68 -11.17
CA THR A 282 -9.06 -14.18 -11.60
C THR A 282 -10.06 -14.34 -10.47
N TYR A 283 -10.78 -13.28 -10.17
CA TYR A 283 -11.70 -13.21 -9.04
C TYR A 283 -13.10 -12.85 -9.50
N VAL A 284 -14.11 -13.46 -8.88
CA VAL A 284 -15.51 -13.06 -9.04
C VAL A 284 -15.78 -11.86 -8.14
N LEU A 285 -16.51 -10.89 -8.66
CA LEU A 285 -16.82 -9.63 -7.98
C LEU A 285 -18.32 -9.53 -7.68
N ASP A 286 -18.64 -8.99 -6.52
CA ASP A 286 -19.94 -8.39 -6.25
C ASP A 286 -19.98 -6.91 -6.72
N GLU A 287 -21.16 -6.29 -6.66
CA GLU A 287 -21.36 -4.92 -7.15
C GLU A 287 -20.53 -3.90 -6.36
N PHE A 288 -20.31 -4.12 -5.06
CA PHE A 288 -19.48 -3.26 -4.20
C PHE A 288 -17.99 -3.31 -4.58
N LEU A 289 -17.46 -4.50 -4.80
CA LEU A 289 -16.07 -4.69 -5.21
C LEU A 289 -15.84 -4.20 -6.63
N ALA A 290 -16.79 -4.45 -7.55
CA ALA A 290 -16.73 -3.93 -8.91
C ALA A 290 -16.65 -2.39 -8.94
N GLU A 291 -17.45 -1.71 -8.12
CA GLU A 291 -17.41 -0.25 -7.99
C GLU A 291 -16.04 0.23 -7.50
N ASN A 292 -15.47 -0.43 -6.48
CA ASN A 292 -14.16 -0.07 -5.95
C ASN A 292 -13.02 -0.36 -6.94
N PHE A 293 -13.09 -1.45 -7.71
CA PHE A 293 -12.13 -1.69 -8.79
C PHE A 293 -12.16 -0.60 -9.87
N LEU A 294 -13.35 -0.12 -10.23
CA LEU A 294 -13.47 0.99 -11.17
C LEU A 294 -12.92 2.31 -10.61
N LYS A 295 -13.10 2.57 -9.32
CA LYS A 295 -12.59 3.78 -8.66
C LYS A 295 -11.07 3.77 -8.43
N MET A 296 -10.46 2.61 -8.19
CA MET A 296 -9.05 2.50 -7.80
C MET A 296 -8.06 2.67 -8.94
N THR A 297 -8.51 2.67 -10.20
CA THR A 297 -7.64 2.67 -11.38
C THR A 297 -7.73 3.94 -12.21
N PRO A 298 -6.60 4.47 -12.73
CA PRO A 298 -6.62 5.59 -13.64
C PRO A 298 -7.25 5.27 -15.02
N LEU A 299 -7.50 4.00 -15.34
CA LEU A 299 -8.15 3.60 -16.59
C LEU A 299 -9.56 4.20 -16.76
N THR A 300 -10.18 4.61 -15.67
CA THR A 300 -11.53 5.19 -15.64
C THR A 300 -11.55 6.71 -15.65
N PHE A 301 -10.41 7.40 -15.52
CA PHE A 301 -10.36 8.87 -15.40
C PHE A 301 -10.97 9.64 -16.58
N SER A 302 -10.93 9.04 -17.77
CA SER A 302 -11.47 9.65 -19.00
C SER A 302 -12.91 9.24 -19.30
N LYS A 303 -13.54 8.39 -18.46
CA LYS A 303 -14.88 7.86 -18.67
C LYS A 303 -15.76 8.08 -17.46
N GLN A 304 -16.96 8.60 -17.69
CA GLN A 304 -18.00 8.63 -16.67
C GLN A 304 -18.57 7.21 -16.50
N ILE A 305 -18.29 6.57 -15.35
CA ILE A 305 -18.76 5.23 -15.03
C ILE A 305 -20.26 5.23 -14.75
N GLN A 306 -21.01 4.35 -15.42
CA GLN A 306 -22.44 4.17 -15.27
C GLN A 306 -22.76 2.95 -14.41
N LYS A 307 -23.96 2.87 -13.81
CA LYS A 307 -24.42 1.66 -13.10
C LYS A 307 -24.37 0.39 -13.95
N SER A 308 -24.61 0.53 -15.26
CA SER A 308 -24.49 -0.60 -16.20
C SER A 308 -23.06 -1.10 -16.34
N ASP A 309 -22.05 -0.25 -16.19
CA ASP A 309 -20.64 -0.63 -16.25
C ASP A 309 -20.25 -1.44 -15.01
N ILE A 310 -20.74 -1.03 -13.83
CA ILE A 310 -20.53 -1.77 -12.57
C ILE A 310 -21.12 -3.18 -12.68
N LYS A 311 -22.35 -3.30 -13.19
CA LYS A 311 -23.01 -4.61 -13.36
C LYS A 311 -22.35 -5.54 -14.38
N LYS A 312 -21.60 -4.98 -15.34
CA LYS A 312 -20.82 -5.78 -16.31
C LYS A 312 -19.53 -6.32 -15.74
N LEU A 313 -19.00 -5.69 -14.69
CA LEU A 313 -17.76 -6.11 -14.06
C LEU A 313 -18.04 -7.16 -12.98
N ASN A 314 -18.28 -8.40 -13.38
CA ASN A 314 -18.56 -9.52 -12.49
C ASN A 314 -17.33 -10.40 -12.19
N GLU A 315 -16.23 -10.15 -12.90
CA GLU A 315 -14.92 -10.79 -12.66
C GLU A 315 -13.79 -9.82 -12.95
N ILE A 316 -12.61 -10.08 -12.42
CA ILE A 316 -11.39 -9.28 -12.63
C ILE A 316 -10.15 -10.15 -12.68
N THR A 317 -9.27 -9.85 -13.63
CA THR A 317 -7.97 -10.51 -13.80
C THR A 317 -6.85 -9.58 -13.31
N ILE A 318 -6.02 -10.10 -12.39
CA ILE A 318 -4.87 -9.41 -11.79
C ILE A 318 -3.60 -10.17 -12.13
#